data_a35fa4907ca652a80caf525a80083530
#
_entry.id   a35fa4907ca652a80caf525a80083530
#
_cell.length_a   1.000
_cell.length_b   1.000
_cell.length_c   1.000
_cell.angle_alpha   90.00
_cell.angle_beta   90.00
_cell.angle_gamma   90.00
#
_symmetry.space_group_name_H-M   'P 1'
#
loop_
_entity.id
_entity.type
_entity.pdbx_description
1 polymer ?
#
loop_
_entity_poly.entity_id
_entity_poly.type
_entity_poly.pdbx_seq_one_letter_code
_entity_poly.pdbx_strand_id
1 'polypeptide(L)'
;IQYGFEEEIMIHMAVGTSLGCIVFTGISSAYAHRQKNAINYSFFKPIALGIVIGAFLGALFAVQLNGNILKIIIGVFALFVAIQMSFNREIEFKERTKKNKEPYFVGTGIGFTSSILGIGGGIFSVPYLKASGLSMTSSIGTSAACGIPIAIFGTLGYIISGVNNPLLPPLTLGYIYLPALLGISLTSIIAAKYGAHIAHHVSEKILKRMMASMMLLISFYMVFS
;
A
#
# COMPACT_ATOMS: atom_id res chain seq x y z
N ILE A 1 2.14 5.47 23.74
CA ILE A 1 1.67 4.64 24.89
C ILE A 1 0.71 5.42 25.82
N GLN A 2 0.14 6.53 25.36
CA GLN A 2 -0.75 7.35 26.22
C GLN A 2 -2.17 6.78 26.36
N TYR A 3 -2.54 5.71 25.67
CA TYR A 3 -3.91 5.18 25.66
C TYR A 3 -4.04 3.72 26.13
N GLY A 4 -3.00 3.10 26.70
CA GLY A 4 -3.07 1.76 27.29
C GLY A 4 -3.34 0.61 26.32
N PHE A 5 -3.04 0.80 25.02
CA PHE A 5 -3.16 -0.28 24.02
C PHE A 5 -1.95 -1.21 24.07
N GLU A 6 -2.18 -2.51 23.95
CA GLU A 6 -1.12 -3.48 23.79
C GLU A 6 -0.36 -3.21 22.48
N GLU A 7 0.98 -3.14 22.54
CA GLU A 7 1.82 -2.82 21.37
C GLU A 7 1.60 -3.78 20.21
N GLU A 8 1.32 -5.04 20.51
CA GLU A 8 1.04 -6.06 19.50
C GLU A 8 -0.20 -5.74 18.65
N ILE A 9 -1.24 -5.18 19.26
CA ILE A 9 -2.49 -4.83 18.58
C ILE A 9 -2.33 -3.54 17.77
N MET A 10 -1.52 -2.60 18.27
CA MET A 10 -1.34 -1.30 17.65
C MET A 10 -0.86 -1.40 16.19
N ILE A 11 0.11 -2.29 15.92
CA ILE A 11 0.64 -2.42 14.56
C ILE A 11 -0.39 -2.98 13.58
N HIS A 12 -1.19 -3.96 14.00
CA HIS A 12 -2.27 -4.51 13.18
C HIS A 12 -3.35 -3.46 12.90
N MET A 13 -3.71 -2.67 13.91
CA MET A 13 -4.64 -1.55 13.75
C MET A 13 -4.09 -0.46 12.82
N ALA A 14 -2.80 -0.15 12.92
CA ALA A 14 -2.16 0.83 12.05
C ALA A 14 -2.20 0.38 10.58
N VAL A 15 -1.83 -0.89 10.31
CA VAL A 15 -1.85 -1.47 8.95
C VAL A 15 -3.28 -1.54 8.41
N GLY A 16 -4.22 -2.08 9.18
CA GLY A 16 -5.62 -2.17 8.78
C GLY A 16 -6.24 -0.79 8.49
N THR A 17 -6.03 0.18 9.40
CA THR A 17 -6.52 1.56 9.24
C THR A 17 -5.87 2.25 8.03
N SER A 18 -4.58 2.02 7.78
CA SER A 18 -3.89 2.50 6.58
C SER A 18 -4.57 2.00 5.30
N LEU A 19 -4.84 0.70 5.20
CA LEU A 19 -5.57 0.13 4.06
C LEU A 19 -6.97 0.76 3.92
N GLY A 20 -7.69 0.96 5.03
CA GLY A 20 -8.97 1.66 5.04
C GLY A 20 -8.87 3.08 4.47
N CYS A 21 -7.85 3.84 4.83
CA CYS A 21 -7.58 5.17 4.27
C CYS A 21 -7.28 5.11 2.76
N ILE A 22 -6.56 4.06 2.32
CA ILE A 22 -6.23 3.87 0.90
C ILE A 22 -7.48 3.60 0.05
N VAL A 23 -8.57 3.06 0.61
CA VAL A 23 -9.85 2.92 -0.13
C VAL A 23 -10.28 4.28 -0.67
N PHE A 24 -10.32 5.30 0.18
CA PHE A 24 -10.75 6.65 -0.20
C PHE A 24 -9.75 7.35 -1.14
N THR A 25 -8.48 7.34 -0.78
CA THR A 25 -7.42 7.98 -1.57
C THR A 25 -7.18 7.27 -2.89
N GLY A 26 -7.28 5.94 -2.92
CA GLY A 26 -7.14 5.11 -4.10
C GLY A 26 -8.25 5.33 -5.12
N ILE A 27 -9.51 5.45 -4.66
CA ILE A 27 -10.65 5.78 -5.55
C ILE A 27 -10.43 7.15 -6.19
N SER A 28 -10.05 8.17 -5.41
CA SER A 28 -9.77 9.51 -5.91
C SER A 28 -8.64 9.50 -6.95
N SER A 29 -7.54 8.82 -6.66
CA SER A 29 -6.39 8.68 -7.56
C SER A 29 -6.74 7.95 -8.86
N ALA A 30 -7.41 6.80 -8.75
CA ALA A 30 -7.82 6.03 -9.93
C ALA A 30 -8.82 6.80 -10.80
N TYR A 31 -9.73 7.56 -10.21
CA TYR A 31 -10.65 8.42 -10.93
C TYR A 31 -9.90 9.49 -11.76
N ALA A 32 -8.91 10.16 -11.16
CA ALA A 32 -8.09 11.15 -11.85
C ALA A 32 -7.30 10.54 -13.03
N HIS A 33 -6.75 9.34 -12.85
CA HIS A 33 -6.05 8.61 -13.92
C HIS A 33 -7.00 8.11 -15.01
N ARG A 34 -8.22 7.70 -14.65
CA ARG A 34 -9.28 7.32 -15.60
C ARG A 34 -9.66 8.49 -16.52
N GLN A 35 -9.82 9.69 -15.98
CA GLN A 35 -10.12 10.88 -16.79
C GLN A 35 -9.05 11.19 -17.84
N LYS A 36 -7.80 10.81 -17.56
CA LYS A 36 -6.66 10.97 -18.47
C LYS A 36 -6.44 9.75 -19.39
N ASN A 37 -7.38 8.78 -19.43
CA ASN A 37 -7.27 7.52 -20.18
C ASN A 37 -5.97 6.74 -19.90
N ALA A 38 -5.41 6.87 -18.67
CA ALA A 38 -4.15 6.26 -18.27
C ALA A 38 -4.28 4.81 -17.78
N ILE A 39 -5.51 4.28 -17.63
CA ILE A 39 -5.75 2.92 -17.12
C ILE A 39 -5.82 1.93 -18.28
N ASN A 40 -4.94 0.93 -18.28
CA ASN A 40 -5.00 -0.17 -19.23
C ASN A 40 -5.81 -1.34 -18.64
N TYR A 41 -7.07 -1.44 -19.05
CA TYR A 41 -8.01 -2.44 -18.54
C TYR A 41 -7.64 -3.89 -18.89
N SER A 42 -6.91 -4.12 -19.98
CA SER A 42 -6.47 -5.46 -20.37
C SER A 42 -5.43 -6.05 -19.40
N PHE A 43 -4.62 -5.18 -18.78
CA PHE A 43 -3.70 -5.57 -17.72
C PHE A 43 -4.36 -5.52 -16.34
N PHE A 44 -5.20 -4.51 -16.10
CA PHE A 44 -5.88 -4.32 -14.81
C PHE A 44 -6.71 -5.54 -14.42
N LYS A 45 -7.59 -6.04 -15.31
CA LYS A 45 -8.55 -7.10 -14.97
C LYS A 45 -7.88 -8.38 -14.42
N PRO A 46 -6.91 -9.01 -15.12
CA PRO A 46 -6.28 -10.23 -14.60
C PRO A 46 -5.46 -10.00 -13.34
N ILE A 47 -4.78 -8.85 -13.23
CA ILE A 47 -4.01 -8.52 -12.03
C ILE A 47 -4.96 -8.29 -10.84
N ALA A 48 -6.07 -7.56 -11.03
CA ALA A 48 -7.04 -7.26 -9.98
C ALA A 48 -7.68 -8.53 -9.42
N LEU A 49 -7.97 -9.53 -10.24
CA LEU A 49 -8.50 -10.82 -9.77
C LEU A 49 -7.50 -11.55 -8.86
N GLY A 50 -6.22 -11.55 -9.23
CA GLY A 50 -5.17 -12.08 -8.36
C GLY A 50 -5.03 -11.27 -7.07
N ILE A 51 -5.07 -9.94 -7.17
CA ILE A 51 -4.99 -9.03 -6.03
C ILE A 51 -6.09 -9.30 -5.01
N VAL A 52 -7.33 -9.50 -5.44
CA VAL A 52 -8.46 -9.79 -4.53
C VAL A 52 -8.14 -10.97 -3.61
N ILE A 53 -7.69 -12.06 -4.20
CA ILE A 53 -7.32 -13.27 -3.44
C ILE A 53 -6.09 -12.98 -2.56
N GLY A 54 -5.05 -12.41 -3.16
CA GLY A 54 -3.80 -12.14 -2.45
C GLY A 54 -3.98 -11.17 -1.29
N ALA A 55 -4.72 -10.06 -1.50
CA ALA A 55 -4.90 -9.04 -0.47
C ALA A 55 -5.72 -9.56 0.72
N PHE A 56 -6.76 -10.33 0.45
CA PHE A 56 -7.56 -10.93 1.51
C PHE A 56 -6.74 -11.95 2.32
N LEU A 57 -6.05 -12.87 1.65
CA LEU A 57 -5.20 -13.87 2.31
C LEU A 57 -4.02 -13.22 3.04
N GLY A 58 -3.42 -12.17 2.47
CA GLY A 58 -2.33 -11.43 3.10
C GLY A 58 -2.75 -10.73 4.39
N ALA A 59 -3.96 -10.16 4.43
CA ALA A 59 -4.50 -9.55 5.63
C ALA A 59 -4.78 -10.61 6.72
N LEU A 60 -5.41 -11.74 6.37
CA LEU A 60 -5.63 -12.84 7.30
C LEU A 60 -4.31 -13.41 7.85
N PHE A 61 -3.30 -13.52 7.01
CA PHE A 61 -1.97 -13.98 7.41
C PHE A 61 -1.28 -12.97 8.33
N ALA A 62 -1.35 -11.67 7.99
CA ALA A 62 -0.71 -10.62 8.79
C ALA A 62 -1.22 -10.58 10.23
N VAL A 63 -2.53 -10.81 10.45
CA VAL A 63 -3.12 -10.83 11.79
C VAL A 63 -2.67 -12.04 12.62
N GLN A 64 -2.22 -13.12 11.99
CA GLN A 64 -1.66 -14.28 12.70
C GLN A 64 -0.20 -14.08 13.12
N LEU A 65 0.48 -13.09 12.55
CA LEU A 65 1.84 -12.75 12.94
C LEU A 65 1.82 -12.00 14.28
N ASN A 66 2.81 -12.29 15.11
CA ASN A 66 3.07 -11.46 16.28
C ASN A 66 3.36 -10.02 15.83
N GLY A 67 2.84 -9.02 16.57
CA GLY A 67 2.99 -7.60 16.23
C GLY A 67 4.45 -7.17 16.04
N ASN A 68 5.39 -7.73 16.83
CA ASN A 68 6.82 -7.45 16.69
C ASN A 68 7.39 -7.98 15.36
N ILE A 69 6.95 -9.17 14.92
CA ILE A 69 7.37 -9.73 13.62
C ILE A 69 6.85 -8.85 12.49
N LEU A 70 5.59 -8.45 12.54
CA LEU A 70 4.99 -7.56 11.54
C LEU A 70 5.71 -6.21 11.49
N LYS A 71 6.06 -5.65 12.64
CA LYS A 71 6.83 -4.42 12.79
C LYS A 71 8.21 -4.53 12.13
N ILE A 72 8.93 -5.63 12.35
CA ILE A 72 10.22 -5.91 11.72
C ILE A 72 10.06 -6.04 10.19
N ILE A 73 9.07 -6.76 9.71
CA ILE A 73 8.80 -6.91 8.27
C ILE A 73 8.58 -5.55 7.61
N ILE A 74 7.77 -4.69 8.21
CA ILE A 74 7.51 -3.33 7.72
C ILE A 74 8.79 -2.49 7.77
N GLY A 75 9.54 -2.55 8.87
CA GLY A 75 10.80 -1.83 9.04
C GLY A 75 11.86 -2.22 8.02
N VAL A 76 12.08 -3.52 7.80
CA VAL A 76 13.02 -4.03 6.79
C VAL A 76 12.58 -3.64 5.38
N PHE A 77 11.28 -3.71 5.09
CA PHE A 77 10.77 -3.26 3.81
C PHE A 77 10.96 -1.75 3.60
N ALA A 78 10.69 -0.93 4.61
CA ALA A 78 10.92 0.51 4.55
C ALA A 78 12.40 0.83 4.33
N LEU A 79 13.32 0.10 4.96
CA LEU A 79 14.77 0.21 4.74
C LEU A 79 15.13 -0.13 3.29
N PHE A 80 14.61 -1.24 2.76
CA PHE A 80 14.85 -1.63 1.37
C PHE A 80 14.42 -0.54 0.39
N VAL A 81 13.22 0.02 0.58
CA VAL A 81 12.70 1.11 -0.26
C VAL A 81 13.56 2.37 -0.13
N ALA A 82 13.98 2.73 1.09
CA ALA A 82 14.84 3.88 1.34
C ALA A 82 16.19 3.75 0.62
N ILE A 83 16.82 2.58 0.70
CA ILE A 83 18.07 2.27 -0.01
C ILE A 83 17.88 2.36 -1.52
N GLN A 84 16.83 1.72 -2.05
CA GLN A 84 16.52 1.75 -3.48
C GLN A 84 16.34 3.17 -4.00
N MET A 85 15.60 4.01 -3.27
CA MET A 85 15.37 5.41 -3.64
C MET A 85 16.63 6.26 -3.53
N SER A 86 17.51 5.99 -2.55
CA SER A 86 18.76 6.72 -2.35
C SER A 86 19.78 6.46 -3.46
N PHE A 87 19.87 5.22 -3.94
CA PHE A 87 20.83 4.85 -5.00
C PHE A 87 20.31 5.09 -6.42
N ASN A 88 19.10 5.64 -6.55
CA ASN A 88 18.47 5.94 -7.86
C ASN A 88 18.48 4.75 -8.83
N ARG A 89 18.58 3.53 -8.30
CA ARG A 89 18.53 2.30 -9.10
C ARG A 89 17.07 2.03 -9.48
N GLU A 90 16.73 2.33 -10.71
CA GLU A 90 15.51 1.78 -11.29
C GLU A 90 15.72 0.27 -11.41
N ILE A 91 14.79 -0.51 -10.84
CA ILE A 91 14.78 -1.94 -11.09
C ILE A 91 14.32 -2.09 -12.55
N GLU A 92 15.29 -2.25 -13.46
CA GLU A 92 14.98 -2.60 -14.83
C GLU A 92 14.55 -4.06 -14.87
N PHE A 93 13.25 -4.26 -14.96
CA PHE A 93 12.74 -5.57 -15.30
C PHE A 93 12.92 -5.77 -16.80
N LYS A 94 13.64 -6.83 -17.17
CA LYS A 94 13.81 -7.23 -18.58
C LYS A 94 12.41 -7.46 -19.19
N GLU A 95 12.18 -6.92 -20.38
CA GLU A 95 10.94 -7.16 -21.12
C GLU A 95 10.58 -8.65 -21.11
N ARG A 96 9.42 -8.97 -20.56
CA ARG A 96 8.95 -10.35 -20.44
C ARG A 96 7.82 -10.59 -21.44
N THR A 97 7.95 -11.67 -22.18
CA THR A 97 6.83 -12.20 -22.96
C THR A 97 5.72 -12.69 -22.03
N LYS A 98 4.53 -12.12 -22.20
CA LYS A 98 3.33 -12.47 -21.44
C LYS A 98 3.02 -13.96 -21.50
N LYS A 99 3.07 -14.67 -20.40
CA LYS A 99 2.41 -15.97 -20.24
C LYS A 99 0.96 -15.73 -19.82
N ASN A 100 -0.02 -16.43 -20.40
CA ASN A 100 -1.45 -16.18 -20.20
C ASN A 100 -1.93 -16.10 -18.72
N LYS A 101 -1.27 -16.80 -17.81
CA LYS A 101 -1.65 -16.86 -16.38
C LYS A 101 -0.74 -16.03 -15.45
N GLU A 102 0.37 -15.50 -15.95
CA GLU A 102 1.35 -14.74 -15.14
C GLU A 102 0.73 -13.54 -14.40
N PRO A 103 -0.13 -12.70 -15.00
CA PRO A 103 -0.69 -11.54 -14.32
C PRO A 103 -1.54 -11.88 -13.09
N TYR A 104 -2.20 -13.05 -13.07
CA TYR A 104 -2.99 -13.50 -11.91
C TYR A 104 -2.08 -13.82 -10.72
N PHE A 105 -1.01 -14.60 -10.95
CA PHE A 105 -0.05 -14.96 -9.90
C PHE A 105 0.70 -13.74 -9.38
N VAL A 106 1.13 -12.86 -10.28
CA VAL A 106 1.78 -11.60 -9.89
C VAL A 106 0.81 -10.73 -9.10
N GLY A 107 -0.46 -10.62 -9.52
CA GLY A 107 -1.49 -9.91 -8.79
C GLY A 107 -1.69 -10.48 -7.38
N THR A 108 -1.73 -11.82 -7.24
CA THR A 108 -1.82 -12.46 -5.92
C THR A 108 -0.63 -12.13 -5.03
N GLY A 109 0.59 -12.18 -5.55
CA GLY A 109 1.79 -11.80 -4.80
C GLY A 109 1.78 -10.32 -4.39
N ILE A 110 1.41 -9.42 -5.32
CA ILE A 110 1.28 -7.98 -5.04
C ILE A 110 0.23 -7.73 -3.95
N GLY A 111 -0.95 -8.32 -4.08
CA GLY A 111 -2.02 -8.15 -3.11
C GLY A 111 -1.63 -8.66 -1.72
N PHE A 112 -1.06 -9.86 -1.66
CA PHE A 112 -0.60 -10.49 -0.42
C PHE A 112 0.44 -9.63 0.32
N THR A 113 1.51 -9.25 -0.37
CA THR A 113 2.59 -8.44 0.22
C THR A 113 2.10 -7.05 0.62
N SER A 114 1.28 -6.42 -0.24
CA SER A 114 0.75 -5.07 0.02
C SER A 114 -0.16 -5.01 1.24
N SER A 115 -0.97 -6.04 1.46
CA SER A 115 -1.86 -6.10 2.64
C SER A 115 -1.10 -6.32 3.94
N ILE A 116 -0.01 -7.09 3.93
CA ILE A 116 0.85 -7.25 5.10
C ILE A 116 1.52 -5.92 5.45
N LEU A 117 1.95 -5.17 4.44
CA LEU A 117 2.67 -3.91 4.62
C LEU A 117 1.75 -2.69 4.82
N GLY A 118 0.44 -2.82 4.59
CA GLY A 118 -0.49 -1.70 4.68
C GLY A 118 -0.34 -0.64 3.58
N ILE A 119 0.09 -1.04 2.37
CA ILE A 119 0.36 -0.13 1.25
C ILE A 119 -0.49 -0.43 0.02
N GLY A 120 -0.65 0.56 -0.87
CA GLY A 120 -1.47 0.45 -2.09
C GLY A 120 -0.84 -0.29 -3.28
N GLY A 121 0.27 -1.01 -3.07
CA GLY A 121 0.90 -1.89 -4.07
C GLY A 121 1.65 -1.20 -5.21
N GLY A 122 1.70 0.12 -5.25
CA GLY A 122 2.34 0.89 -6.33
C GLY A 122 3.81 0.54 -6.55
N ILE A 123 4.54 0.29 -5.46
CA ILE A 123 5.96 -0.07 -5.49
C ILE A 123 6.21 -1.37 -6.28
N PHE A 124 5.27 -2.31 -6.24
CA PHE A 124 5.38 -3.59 -6.93
C PHE A 124 4.74 -3.57 -8.32
N SER A 125 3.55 -2.96 -8.43
CA SER A 125 2.76 -3.02 -9.67
C SER A 125 3.29 -2.11 -10.76
N VAL A 126 3.82 -0.92 -10.45
CA VAL A 126 4.37 -0.01 -11.47
C VAL A 126 5.56 -0.62 -12.21
N PRO A 127 6.59 -1.15 -11.52
CA PRO A 127 7.72 -1.81 -12.19
C PRO A 127 7.27 -3.01 -13.03
N TYR A 128 6.36 -3.84 -12.53
CA TYR A 128 5.84 -4.98 -13.28
C TYR A 128 5.11 -4.56 -14.57
N LEU A 129 4.24 -3.54 -14.49
CA LEU A 129 3.51 -3.04 -15.64
C LEU A 129 4.43 -2.40 -16.68
N LYS A 130 5.46 -1.66 -16.22
CA LYS A 130 6.49 -1.09 -17.10
C LYS A 130 7.27 -2.19 -17.82
N ALA A 131 7.71 -3.23 -17.10
CA ALA A 131 8.39 -4.39 -17.67
C ALA A 131 7.51 -5.20 -18.63
N SER A 132 6.20 -5.10 -18.47
CA SER A 132 5.22 -5.72 -19.38
C SER A 132 4.94 -4.88 -20.63
N GLY A 133 5.71 -3.80 -20.87
CA GLY A 133 5.64 -2.96 -22.07
C GLY A 133 4.65 -1.80 -22.02
N LEU A 134 4.11 -1.44 -20.83
CA LEU A 134 3.28 -0.25 -20.69
C LEU A 134 4.15 1.01 -20.57
N SER A 135 3.64 2.12 -21.11
CA SER A 135 4.25 3.44 -20.85
C SER A 135 4.21 3.77 -19.35
N MET A 136 5.11 4.63 -18.88
CA MET A 136 5.17 5.04 -17.48
C MET A 136 3.83 5.59 -16.98
N THR A 137 3.19 6.46 -17.76
CA THR A 137 1.88 7.05 -17.44
C THR A 137 0.80 5.97 -17.30
N SER A 138 0.76 5.00 -18.23
CA SER A 138 -0.20 3.90 -18.18
C SER A 138 0.09 2.92 -17.04
N SER A 139 1.36 2.70 -16.70
CA SER A 139 1.76 1.88 -15.56
C SER A 139 1.30 2.49 -14.24
N ILE A 140 1.52 3.79 -14.06
CA ILE A 140 1.06 4.52 -12.85
C ILE A 140 -0.46 4.51 -12.75
N GLY A 141 -1.18 4.85 -13.85
CA GLY A 141 -2.63 4.87 -13.85
C GLY A 141 -3.26 3.50 -13.59
N THR A 142 -2.72 2.44 -14.21
CA THR A 142 -3.19 1.07 -13.99
C THR A 142 -2.88 0.59 -12.58
N SER A 143 -1.71 0.95 -12.05
CA SER A 143 -1.31 0.67 -10.67
C SER A 143 -2.21 1.36 -9.65
N ALA A 144 -2.58 2.63 -9.87
CA ALA A 144 -3.51 3.35 -9.02
C ALA A 144 -4.89 2.65 -8.96
N ALA A 145 -5.37 2.13 -10.09
CA ALA A 145 -6.58 1.32 -10.13
C ALA A 145 -6.42 -0.01 -9.35
N CYS A 146 -5.26 -0.67 -9.43
CA CYS A 146 -4.95 -1.88 -8.66
C CYS A 146 -4.92 -1.65 -7.15
N GLY A 147 -4.62 -0.43 -6.70
CA GLY A 147 -4.65 -0.06 -5.28
C GLY A 147 -6.05 -0.20 -4.65
N ILE A 148 -7.13 -0.01 -5.42
CA ILE A 148 -8.50 -0.12 -4.91
C ILE A 148 -8.83 -1.54 -4.41
N PRO A 149 -8.70 -2.60 -5.20
CA PRO A 149 -8.96 -3.95 -4.72
C PRO A 149 -8.01 -4.38 -3.60
N ILE A 150 -6.73 -3.94 -3.60
CA ILE A 150 -5.84 -4.18 -2.45
C ILE A 150 -6.44 -3.60 -1.18
N ALA A 151 -6.82 -2.33 -1.23
CA ALA A 151 -7.34 -1.61 -0.07
C ALA A 151 -8.66 -2.21 0.42
N ILE A 152 -9.61 -2.48 -0.45
CA ILE A 152 -10.93 -3.04 -0.08
C ILE A 152 -10.76 -4.42 0.55
N PHE A 153 -10.11 -5.35 -0.15
CA PHE A 153 -10.03 -6.74 0.32
C PHE A 153 -9.04 -6.93 1.46
N GLY A 154 -7.98 -6.13 1.52
CA GLY A 154 -7.10 -6.07 2.68
C GLY A 154 -7.84 -5.55 3.91
N THR A 155 -8.56 -4.42 3.80
CA THR A 155 -9.38 -3.86 4.89
C THR A 155 -10.43 -4.86 5.37
N LEU A 156 -11.14 -5.55 4.45
CA LEU A 156 -12.10 -6.59 4.80
C LEU A 156 -11.46 -7.73 5.59
N GLY A 157 -10.26 -8.17 5.21
CA GLY A 157 -9.53 -9.19 5.96
C GLY A 157 -9.21 -8.74 7.39
N TYR A 158 -8.74 -7.51 7.59
CA TYR A 158 -8.49 -6.95 8.93
C TYR A 158 -9.77 -6.74 9.75
N ILE A 159 -10.88 -6.36 9.11
CA ILE A 159 -12.17 -6.26 9.80
C ILE A 159 -12.61 -7.64 10.30
N ILE A 160 -12.69 -8.62 9.41
CA ILE A 160 -13.19 -9.97 9.73
C ILE A 160 -12.34 -10.62 10.83
N SER A 161 -11.01 -10.47 10.75
CA SER A 161 -10.11 -11.05 11.76
C SER A 161 -10.23 -10.40 13.14
N GLY A 162 -10.70 -9.17 13.22
CA GLY A 162 -10.76 -8.42 14.48
C GLY A 162 -12.14 -8.35 15.14
N VAL A 163 -13.24 -8.76 14.47
CA VAL A 163 -14.60 -8.55 14.96
C VAL A 163 -14.86 -9.11 16.37
N ASN A 164 -14.24 -10.22 16.72
CA ASN A 164 -14.43 -10.89 18.01
C ASN A 164 -13.22 -10.75 18.95
N ASN A 165 -12.30 -9.83 18.68
CA ASN A 165 -11.14 -9.62 19.53
C ASN A 165 -11.47 -8.67 20.70
N PRO A 166 -11.56 -9.16 21.96
CA PRO A 166 -11.93 -8.35 23.12
C PRO A 166 -10.85 -7.33 23.55
N LEU A 167 -9.65 -7.45 23.02
CA LEU A 167 -8.53 -6.56 23.32
C LEU A 167 -8.55 -5.27 22.50
N LEU A 168 -9.43 -5.17 21.50
CA LEU A 168 -9.55 -3.99 20.67
C LEU A 168 -10.21 -2.83 21.42
N PRO A 169 -9.71 -1.60 21.24
CA PRO A 169 -10.26 -0.44 21.91
C PRO A 169 -11.67 -0.07 21.37
N PRO A 170 -12.42 0.77 22.10
CA PRO A 170 -13.68 1.29 21.59
C PRO A 170 -13.49 2.08 20.30
N LEU A 171 -14.55 2.18 19.50
CA LEU A 171 -14.56 2.85 18.19
C LEU A 171 -13.67 2.16 17.14
N THR A 172 -13.52 0.85 17.20
CA THR A 172 -12.91 0.03 16.16
C THR A 172 -13.94 -0.81 15.43
N LEU A 173 -13.66 -1.06 14.16
CA LEU A 173 -14.35 -2.05 13.35
C LEU A 173 -13.34 -3.13 12.95
N GLY A 174 -13.26 -4.22 13.74
CA GLY A 174 -12.13 -5.12 13.72
C GLY A 174 -10.84 -4.35 13.99
N TYR A 175 -9.78 -4.60 13.24
CA TYR A 175 -8.52 -3.86 13.37
C TYR A 175 -8.51 -2.46 12.73
N ILE A 176 -9.67 -1.89 12.40
CA ILE A 176 -9.78 -0.55 11.83
C ILE A 176 -10.18 0.45 12.91
N TYR A 177 -9.30 1.39 13.24
CA TYR A 177 -9.60 2.45 14.20
C TYR A 177 -10.31 3.61 13.51
N LEU A 178 -11.63 3.74 13.75
CA LEU A 178 -12.49 4.67 13.03
C LEU A 178 -12.11 6.15 13.19
N PRO A 179 -11.70 6.66 14.37
CA PRO A 179 -11.27 8.05 14.51
C PRO A 179 -10.05 8.37 13.65
N ALA A 180 -9.05 7.48 13.60
CA ALA A 180 -7.88 7.66 12.74
C ALA A 180 -8.24 7.54 11.26
N LEU A 181 -9.10 6.58 10.88
CA LEU A 181 -9.60 6.43 9.53
C LEU A 181 -10.23 7.74 9.01
N LEU A 182 -11.12 8.32 9.79
CA LEU A 182 -11.81 9.57 9.41
C LEU A 182 -10.82 10.75 9.36
N GLY A 183 -10.02 10.94 10.41
CA GLY A 183 -9.06 12.04 10.49
C GLY A 183 -8.03 12.00 9.36
N ILE A 184 -7.41 10.84 9.11
CA ILE A 184 -6.40 10.68 8.06
C ILE A 184 -7.03 10.80 6.67
N SER A 185 -8.21 10.20 6.43
CA SER A 185 -8.86 10.27 5.12
C SER A 185 -9.24 11.70 4.76
N LEU A 186 -9.82 12.47 5.67
CA LEU A 186 -10.21 13.87 5.46
C LEU A 186 -8.99 14.76 5.22
N THR A 187 -7.96 14.63 6.06
CA THR A 187 -6.73 15.42 5.92
C THR A 187 -5.95 15.05 4.66
N SER A 188 -5.93 13.78 4.28
CA SER A 188 -5.25 13.33 3.06
C SER A 188 -5.87 13.89 1.79
N ILE A 189 -7.19 14.04 1.71
CA ILE A 189 -7.87 14.64 0.55
C ILE A 189 -7.44 16.11 0.38
N ILE A 190 -7.34 16.85 1.48
CA ILE A 190 -6.91 18.25 1.48
C ILE A 190 -5.41 18.34 1.17
N ALA A 191 -4.59 17.56 1.88
CA ALA A 191 -3.13 17.58 1.74
C ALA A 191 -2.67 17.15 0.34
N ALA A 192 -3.38 16.24 -0.32
CA ALA A 192 -3.03 15.78 -1.66
C ALA A 192 -3.01 16.90 -2.70
N LYS A 193 -3.90 17.90 -2.59
CA LYS A 193 -3.91 19.07 -3.50
C LYS A 193 -2.65 19.92 -3.34
N TYR A 194 -2.28 20.21 -2.08
CA TYR A 194 -1.07 21.00 -1.77
C TYR A 194 0.20 20.21 -2.08
N GLY A 195 0.23 18.91 -1.74
CA GLY A 195 1.35 18.04 -2.04
C GLY A 195 1.63 17.92 -3.54
N ALA A 196 0.61 17.76 -4.35
CA ALA A 196 0.74 17.76 -5.82
C ALA A 196 1.31 19.11 -6.34
N HIS A 197 0.83 20.24 -5.83
CA HIS A 197 1.34 21.55 -6.20
C HIS A 197 2.83 21.69 -5.87
N ILE A 198 3.24 21.33 -4.67
CA ILE A 198 4.64 21.37 -4.23
C ILE A 198 5.50 20.43 -5.08
N ALA A 199 5.02 19.21 -5.36
CA ALA A 199 5.74 18.23 -6.15
C ALA A 199 6.08 18.70 -7.57
N HIS A 200 5.25 19.56 -8.17
CA HIS A 200 5.52 20.17 -9.48
C HIS A 200 6.63 21.24 -9.45
N HIS A 201 6.92 21.82 -8.28
CA HIS A 201 7.94 22.88 -8.12
C HIS A 201 9.26 22.36 -7.55
N VAL A 202 9.31 21.09 -7.13
CA VAL A 202 10.49 20.46 -6.53
C VAL A 202 11.10 19.47 -7.51
N SER A 203 12.43 19.44 -7.62
CA SER A 203 13.09 18.48 -8.49
C SER A 203 12.88 17.05 -8.04
N GLU A 204 12.79 16.11 -8.99
CA GLU A 204 12.60 14.68 -8.74
C GLU A 204 13.63 14.11 -7.76
N LYS A 205 14.89 14.60 -7.86
CA LYS A 205 15.98 14.20 -6.97
C LYS A 205 15.73 14.59 -5.51
N ILE A 206 15.17 15.78 -5.27
CA ILE A 206 14.84 16.25 -3.91
C ILE A 206 13.66 15.45 -3.37
N LEU A 207 12.60 15.23 -4.17
CA LEU A 207 11.45 14.41 -3.78
C LEU A 207 11.88 12.98 -3.39
N LYS A 208 12.71 12.33 -4.21
CA LYS A 208 13.24 11.00 -3.90
C LYS A 208 14.04 11.00 -2.58
N ARG A 209 14.86 12.02 -2.33
CA ARG A 209 15.63 12.13 -1.07
C ARG A 209 14.72 12.34 0.13
N MET A 210 13.71 13.20 0.02
CA MET A 210 12.73 13.41 1.10
C MET A 210 11.98 12.12 1.44
N MET A 211 11.52 11.39 0.43
CA MET A 211 10.87 10.08 0.64
C MET A 211 11.83 9.06 1.24
N ALA A 212 13.07 8.98 0.76
CA ALA A 212 14.08 8.08 1.31
C ALA A 212 14.39 8.37 2.78
N SER A 213 14.55 9.66 3.16
CA SER A 213 14.78 10.04 4.56
C SER A 213 13.59 9.70 5.46
N MET A 214 12.37 9.91 4.98
CA MET A 214 11.16 9.53 5.71
C MET A 214 11.06 8.01 5.90
N MET A 215 11.36 7.22 4.88
CA MET A 215 11.38 5.76 4.96
C MET A 215 12.49 5.25 5.91
N LEU A 216 13.65 5.90 5.94
CA LEU A 216 14.71 5.59 6.92
C LEU A 216 14.26 5.85 8.35
N LEU A 217 13.60 6.97 8.61
CA LEU A 217 13.07 7.29 9.95
C LEU A 217 12.01 6.26 10.38
N ILE A 218 11.10 5.88 9.49
CA ILE A 218 10.10 4.86 9.75
C ILE A 218 10.77 3.51 10.03
N SER A 219 11.75 3.12 9.21
CA SER A 219 12.50 1.88 9.41
C SER A 219 13.20 1.85 10.75
N PHE A 220 13.91 2.92 11.09
CA PHE A 220 14.61 3.03 12.38
C PHE A 220 13.63 2.92 13.56
N TYR A 221 12.52 3.66 13.50
CA TYR A 221 11.49 3.60 14.54
C TYR A 221 10.90 2.19 14.66
N MET A 222 10.58 1.53 13.55
CA MET A 222 9.97 0.20 13.54
C MET A 222 10.90 -0.92 14.03
N VAL A 223 12.20 -0.79 13.83
CA VAL A 223 13.19 -1.82 14.23
C VAL A 223 13.68 -1.64 15.66
N PHE A 224 13.77 -0.40 16.15
CA PHE A 224 14.41 -0.11 17.44
C PHE A 224 13.44 0.36 18.55
N SER A 225 12.19 0.57 18.24
CA SER A 225 11.14 0.87 19.20
C SER A 225 10.37 -0.38 19.58
#